data_7426bf9b4a8a09b3c03e4a6c08bc274d
#
_entry.id   7426bf9b4a8a09b3c03e4a6c08bc274d
#
_cell.length_a   1.000
_cell.length_b   1.000
_cell.length_c   1.000
_cell.angle_alpha   90.00
_cell.angle_beta   90.00
_cell.angle_gamma   90.00
#
_symmetry.space_group_name_H-M   'P 1'
#
loop_
_entity.id
_entity.type
_entity.pdbx_description
1 polymer ?
#
loop_
_entity_poly.entity_id
_entity_poly.type
_entity_poly.pdbx_seq_one_letter_code
_entity_poly.pdbx_strand_id
1 'polypeptide(L)'
;MLCIAAFLVLLVLAAVSAKYRRLLGTAWRCVTRRVTFRPCDTSFREDVKNSMLAPLAVRAPRLVKPASIAIEVTAWIMVLSLVLSLYIVGKSGLNLFVYGTCNPQDTQACSLSAGACSIDAGADDFGSALAKGDVVGAFAAEFRSLGKTFDALPSRLKDWDAREYLPEAASYAGGYRDGLPVAVEVIDPGCRFCGELFRNIESAGFADEHNLAYIPYPIGPDAAPKFTNSPLIADYLTAVRLTEQDDVPAMGGTDWRILEHIFTGERPDGVAWQIWFNEQASADEAETQLQDWLAEAGYDAADINDVARLAASDRVHDIVADGKRIVEQEIRTATVPTLIADGALHPGVVSVDKLQGMR
;
A
#
# COMPACT_ATOMS: atom_id res chain seq x y z
N MET A 1 13.28 32.44 -12.24
CA MET A 1 13.14 31.15 -12.90
C MET A 1 14.16 30.90 -14.00
N LEU A 2 14.44 31.89 -14.88
CA LEU A 2 15.46 31.73 -15.95
C LEU A 2 16.84 31.29 -15.42
N CYS A 3 17.29 31.79 -14.26
CA CYS A 3 18.57 31.37 -13.66
C CYS A 3 18.59 29.91 -13.23
N ILE A 4 17.47 29.36 -12.72
CA ILE A 4 17.35 27.97 -12.32
C ILE A 4 17.31 27.08 -13.58
N ALA A 5 16.52 27.44 -14.57
CA ALA A 5 16.48 26.74 -15.85
C ALA A 5 17.85 26.75 -16.55
N ALA A 6 18.53 27.90 -16.58
CA ALA A 6 19.88 28.03 -17.13
C ALA A 6 20.89 27.15 -16.34
N PHE A 7 20.77 27.09 -15.03
CA PHE A 7 21.62 26.21 -14.19
C PHE A 7 21.44 24.72 -14.55
N LEU A 8 20.22 24.26 -14.72
CA LEU A 8 19.92 22.87 -15.10
C LEU A 8 20.49 22.51 -16.49
N VAL A 9 20.26 23.38 -17.48
CA VAL A 9 20.82 23.19 -18.82
C VAL A 9 22.34 23.21 -18.78
N LEU A 10 22.94 24.17 -18.05
CA LEU A 10 24.39 24.25 -17.91
C LEU A 10 24.99 23.09 -17.14
N LEU A 11 24.26 22.48 -16.21
CA LEU A 11 24.72 21.28 -15.48
C LEU A 11 24.89 20.10 -16.43
N VAL A 12 23.93 19.86 -17.33
CA VAL A 12 24.02 18.84 -18.38
C VAL A 12 25.14 19.18 -19.37
N LEU A 13 25.22 20.42 -19.85
CA LEU A 13 26.22 20.85 -20.81
C LEU A 13 27.63 20.87 -20.22
N ALA A 14 27.79 21.16 -18.93
CA ALA A 14 29.09 21.15 -18.25
C ALA A 14 29.64 19.73 -18.03
N ALA A 15 28.76 18.72 -18.01
CA ALA A 15 29.19 17.30 -18.01
C ALA A 15 29.86 16.93 -19.35
N VAL A 16 29.38 17.53 -20.46
CA VAL A 16 29.88 17.23 -21.80
C VAL A 16 31.03 18.16 -22.25
N SER A 17 31.08 19.40 -21.75
CA SER A 17 32.07 20.41 -22.22
C SER A 17 32.58 21.33 -21.11
N ALA A 18 33.90 21.43 -21.01
CA ALA A 18 34.60 22.28 -20.03
C ALA A 18 34.27 23.78 -20.18
N LYS A 19 33.86 24.24 -21.37
CA LYS A 19 33.47 25.64 -21.63
C LYS A 19 32.29 26.06 -20.73
N TYR A 20 31.35 25.17 -20.47
CA TYR A 20 30.15 25.49 -19.71
C TYR A 20 30.35 25.42 -18.17
N ARG A 21 31.47 24.87 -17.69
CA ARG A 21 31.76 24.76 -16.25
C ARG A 21 31.88 26.12 -15.56
N ARG A 22 32.46 27.12 -16.26
CA ARG A 22 32.56 28.48 -15.72
C ARG A 22 31.19 29.15 -15.59
N LEU A 23 30.35 28.97 -16.60
CA LEU A 23 28.97 29.50 -16.60
C LEU A 23 28.12 28.80 -15.53
N LEU A 24 28.32 27.50 -15.33
CA LEU A 24 27.69 26.74 -14.25
C LEU A 24 28.01 27.32 -12.86
N GLY A 25 29.25 27.71 -12.60
CA GLY A 25 29.65 28.34 -11.32
C GLY A 25 28.97 29.68 -11.06
N THR A 26 28.71 30.46 -12.11
CA THR A 26 27.95 31.73 -12.00
C THR A 26 26.45 31.45 -11.81
N ALA A 27 25.89 30.49 -12.52
CA ALA A 27 24.52 30.05 -12.34
C ALA A 27 24.27 29.49 -10.95
N TRP A 28 25.17 28.66 -10.42
CA TRP A 28 25.12 28.13 -9.05
C TRP A 28 25.05 29.23 -7.99
N ARG A 29 25.92 30.22 -8.10
CA ARG A 29 25.91 31.40 -7.18
C ARG A 29 24.60 32.18 -7.24
N CYS A 30 23.99 32.26 -8.42
CA CYS A 30 22.69 32.92 -8.58
C CYS A 30 21.57 32.09 -7.92
N VAL A 31 21.58 30.75 -8.11
CA VAL A 31 20.60 29.84 -7.51
C VAL A 31 20.71 29.85 -5.98
N THR A 32 21.91 29.71 -5.42
CA THR A 32 22.12 29.72 -3.96
C THR A 32 21.70 31.04 -3.31
N ARG A 33 21.99 32.21 -3.94
CA ARG A 33 21.49 33.49 -3.47
C ARG A 33 19.96 33.58 -3.50
N ARG A 34 19.33 33.02 -4.51
CA ARG A 34 17.86 32.98 -4.64
C ARG A 34 17.21 32.10 -3.57
N VAL A 35 17.79 30.94 -3.28
CA VAL A 35 17.33 30.04 -2.21
C VAL A 35 17.50 30.71 -0.84
N THR A 36 18.51 31.53 -0.65
CA THR A 36 18.73 32.29 0.59
C THR A 36 18.01 33.64 0.61
N PHE A 37 17.00 33.84 -0.28
CA PHE A 37 16.23 35.12 -0.40
C PHE A 37 17.06 36.36 -0.67
N ARG A 38 18.29 36.22 -1.19
CA ARG A 38 19.14 37.34 -1.59
C ARG A 38 18.96 37.68 -3.06
N PRO A 39 19.03 38.95 -3.47
CA PRO A 39 18.92 39.33 -4.87
C PRO A 39 20.04 38.67 -5.69
N CYS A 40 19.67 38.04 -6.79
CA CYS A 40 20.63 37.54 -7.78
C CYS A 40 21.14 38.71 -8.62
N ASP A 41 22.39 38.61 -9.09
CA ASP A 41 22.97 39.57 -10.02
C ASP A 41 22.13 39.59 -11.32
N THR A 42 21.52 40.76 -11.60
CA THR A 42 20.61 40.92 -12.74
C THR A 42 21.29 40.73 -14.08
N SER A 43 22.62 40.97 -14.13
CA SER A 43 23.44 40.87 -15.34
C SER A 43 23.43 39.46 -15.93
N PHE A 44 23.51 38.41 -15.11
CA PHE A 44 23.52 37.03 -15.61
C PHE A 44 22.20 36.64 -16.35
N ARG A 45 21.06 37.09 -15.84
CA ARG A 45 19.77 36.84 -16.48
C ARG A 45 19.67 37.52 -17.85
N GLU A 46 20.10 38.75 -17.89
CA GLU A 46 20.08 39.57 -19.12
C GLU A 46 21.12 39.08 -20.14
N ASP A 47 22.32 38.70 -19.68
CA ASP A 47 23.37 38.17 -20.54
C ASP A 47 22.98 36.87 -21.23
N VAL A 48 22.35 35.94 -20.49
CA VAL A 48 21.83 34.68 -21.07
C VAL A 48 20.73 34.99 -22.08
N LYS A 49 19.79 35.85 -21.71
CA LYS A 49 18.68 36.22 -22.57
C LYS A 49 19.17 36.94 -23.83
N ASN A 50 20.08 37.90 -23.69
CA ASN A 50 20.66 38.65 -24.80
C ASN A 50 21.51 37.76 -25.71
N SER A 51 22.28 36.80 -25.16
CA SER A 51 23.08 35.89 -25.99
C SER A 51 22.21 34.97 -26.85
N MET A 52 21.01 34.57 -26.35
CA MET A 52 20.05 33.75 -27.11
C MET A 52 19.29 34.60 -28.15
N LEU A 53 19.02 35.87 -27.87
CA LEU A 53 18.23 36.76 -28.74
C LEU A 53 19.10 37.52 -29.76
N ALA A 54 20.42 37.64 -29.55
CA ALA A 54 21.32 38.39 -30.44
C ALA A 54 21.26 37.97 -31.92
N PRO A 55 21.31 36.63 -32.24
CA PRO A 55 21.22 36.23 -33.67
C PRO A 55 19.85 36.50 -34.26
N LEU A 56 18.79 36.50 -33.45
CA LEU A 56 17.44 36.78 -33.88
C LEU A 56 17.20 38.28 -34.07
N ALA A 57 17.81 39.13 -33.26
CA ALA A 57 17.72 40.56 -33.35
C ALA A 57 18.31 41.11 -34.66
N VAL A 58 19.32 40.44 -35.23
CA VAL A 58 19.94 40.79 -36.49
C VAL A 58 19.10 40.31 -37.69
N ARG A 59 18.51 39.09 -37.60
CA ARG A 59 17.83 38.47 -38.75
C ARG A 59 16.32 38.79 -38.82
N ALA A 60 15.68 38.95 -37.66
CA ALA A 60 14.23 39.11 -37.57
C ALA A 60 13.83 39.92 -36.32
N PRO A 61 14.06 41.26 -36.29
CA PRO A 61 13.84 42.09 -35.09
C PRO A 61 12.40 42.07 -34.59
N ARG A 62 11.42 41.84 -35.45
CA ARG A 62 9.99 41.72 -35.04
C ARG A 62 9.70 40.49 -34.19
N LEU A 63 10.52 39.47 -34.27
CA LEU A 63 10.36 38.22 -33.50
C LEU A 63 11.05 38.22 -32.13
N VAL A 64 11.83 39.28 -31.80
CA VAL A 64 12.58 39.37 -30.54
C VAL A 64 11.64 39.41 -29.33
N LYS A 65 10.55 40.16 -29.37
CA LYS A 65 9.56 40.24 -28.27
C LYS A 65 8.87 38.89 -28.05
N PRO A 66 8.26 38.22 -29.05
CA PRO A 66 7.62 36.92 -28.82
C PRO A 66 8.65 35.84 -28.42
N ALA A 67 9.87 35.85 -28.98
CA ALA A 67 10.92 34.91 -28.57
C ALA A 67 11.36 35.11 -27.11
N SER A 68 11.45 36.36 -26.66
CA SER A 68 11.74 36.67 -25.24
C SER A 68 10.68 36.12 -24.28
N ILE A 69 9.40 36.23 -24.63
CA ILE A 69 8.29 35.68 -23.85
C ILE A 69 8.34 34.13 -23.89
N ALA A 70 8.57 33.55 -25.06
CA ALA A 70 8.69 32.11 -25.21
C ALA A 70 9.82 31.51 -24.34
N ILE A 71 10.99 32.16 -24.30
CA ILE A 71 12.12 31.75 -23.42
C ILE A 71 11.69 31.77 -21.95
N GLU A 72 10.98 32.82 -21.50
CA GLU A 72 10.53 32.91 -20.11
C GLU A 72 9.49 31.86 -19.77
N VAL A 73 8.51 31.61 -20.64
CA VAL A 73 7.50 30.58 -20.48
C VAL A 73 8.14 29.19 -20.44
N THR A 74 9.05 28.90 -21.37
CA THR A 74 9.75 27.61 -21.41
C THR A 74 10.59 27.42 -20.11
N ALA A 75 11.25 28.46 -19.63
CA ALA A 75 12.01 28.40 -18.37
C ALA A 75 11.08 28.10 -17.16
N TRP A 76 9.89 28.67 -17.13
CA TRP A 76 8.90 28.37 -16.11
C TRP A 76 8.41 26.93 -16.19
N ILE A 77 8.07 26.45 -17.38
CA ILE A 77 7.64 25.08 -17.60
C ILE A 77 8.72 24.08 -17.15
N MET A 78 9.99 24.31 -17.52
CA MET A 78 11.11 23.46 -17.09
C MET A 78 11.25 23.40 -15.57
N VAL A 79 11.21 24.55 -14.89
CA VAL A 79 11.37 24.58 -13.43
C VAL A 79 10.18 23.91 -12.74
N LEU A 80 8.96 24.19 -13.18
CA LEU A 80 7.76 23.54 -12.63
C LEU A 80 7.78 22.03 -12.85
N SER A 81 8.15 21.60 -14.06
CA SER A 81 8.28 20.16 -14.39
C SER A 81 9.34 19.48 -13.51
N LEU A 82 10.48 20.13 -13.27
CA LEU A 82 11.51 19.59 -12.37
C LEU A 82 11.02 19.49 -10.93
N VAL A 83 10.38 20.55 -10.41
CA VAL A 83 9.83 20.55 -9.05
C VAL A 83 8.81 19.45 -8.89
N LEU A 84 7.91 19.29 -9.87
CA LEU A 84 6.93 18.23 -9.89
C LEU A 84 7.58 16.84 -9.96
N SER A 85 8.59 16.65 -10.80
CA SER A 85 9.32 15.38 -10.90
C SER A 85 10.02 15.03 -9.58
N LEU A 86 10.69 16.00 -8.95
CA LEU A 86 11.33 15.79 -7.64
C LEU A 86 10.31 15.47 -6.55
N TYR A 87 9.15 16.13 -6.59
CA TYR A 87 8.05 15.83 -5.69
C TYR A 87 7.55 14.40 -5.86
N ILE A 88 7.26 13.98 -7.10
CA ILE A 88 6.78 12.62 -7.42
C ILE A 88 7.82 11.58 -6.97
N VAL A 89 9.08 11.75 -7.33
CA VAL A 89 10.16 10.82 -6.95
C VAL A 89 10.32 10.78 -5.42
N GLY A 90 10.30 11.94 -4.75
CA GLY A 90 10.41 12.02 -3.30
C GLY A 90 9.24 11.33 -2.59
N LYS A 91 8.01 11.60 -3.02
CA LYS A 91 6.80 10.95 -2.49
C LYS A 91 6.82 9.44 -2.73
N SER A 92 7.14 9.01 -3.97
CA SER A 92 7.23 7.59 -4.31
C SER A 92 8.30 6.88 -3.50
N GLY A 93 9.47 7.50 -3.30
CA GLY A 93 10.54 6.97 -2.44
C GLY A 93 10.12 6.86 -0.97
N LEU A 94 9.40 7.87 -0.45
CA LEU A 94 8.87 7.83 0.90
C LEU A 94 7.81 6.74 1.07
N ASN A 95 6.88 6.63 0.13
CA ASN A 95 5.86 5.57 0.14
C ASN A 95 6.51 4.18 0.04
N LEU A 96 7.53 4.02 -0.82
CA LEU A 96 8.27 2.78 -0.94
C LEU A 96 8.95 2.39 0.37
N PHE A 97 9.51 3.36 1.08
CA PHE A 97 10.11 3.14 2.40
C PHE A 97 9.06 2.76 3.45
N VAL A 98 7.93 3.49 3.50
CA VAL A 98 6.90 3.32 4.53
C VAL A 98 6.03 2.08 4.26
N TYR A 99 5.54 1.91 3.04
CA TYR A 99 4.55 0.90 2.69
C TYR A 99 5.08 -0.26 1.83
N GLY A 100 6.35 -0.20 1.40
CA GLY A 100 6.90 -1.18 0.46
C GLY A 100 6.38 -1.03 -0.98
N THR A 101 5.60 0.01 -1.27
CA THR A 101 5.07 0.34 -2.61
C THR A 101 5.21 1.82 -2.90
N CYS A 102 5.48 2.18 -4.16
CA CYS A 102 5.57 3.58 -4.58
C CYS A 102 4.22 4.30 -4.55
N ASN A 103 3.13 3.58 -4.73
CA ASN A 103 1.77 4.09 -4.71
C ASN A 103 0.89 3.17 -3.84
N PRO A 104 0.47 3.61 -2.64
CA PRO A 104 -0.40 2.83 -1.77
C PRO A 104 -1.79 2.51 -2.36
N GLN A 105 -2.24 3.28 -3.36
CA GLN A 105 -3.53 3.08 -4.04
C GLN A 105 -3.44 2.10 -5.21
N ASP A 106 -2.25 1.99 -5.84
CA ASP A 106 -1.95 1.02 -6.90
C ASP A 106 -0.64 0.29 -6.56
N THR A 107 -0.78 -0.82 -5.88
CA THR A 107 0.35 -1.62 -5.39
C THR A 107 1.07 -2.40 -6.49
N GLN A 108 0.52 -2.46 -7.71
CA GLN A 108 1.13 -3.19 -8.82
C GLN A 108 2.16 -2.36 -9.59
N ALA A 109 2.06 -1.02 -9.54
CA ALA A 109 2.90 -0.14 -10.36
C ALA A 109 4.37 -0.12 -9.95
N CYS A 110 4.68 -0.32 -8.69
CA CYS A 110 6.05 -0.33 -8.14
C CYS A 110 6.00 -0.86 -6.71
N SER A 111 6.48 -2.07 -6.46
CA SER A 111 6.49 -2.70 -5.15
C SER A 111 7.83 -3.39 -4.88
N LEU A 112 8.31 -3.34 -3.64
CA LEU A 112 9.47 -4.12 -3.17
C LEU A 112 9.06 -5.57 -2.82
N SER A 113 7.79 -5.80 -2.55
CA SER A 113 7.20 -7.12 -2.33
C SER A 113 6.50 -7.59 -3.60
N ALA A 114 6.43 -8.90 -3.81
CA ALA A 114 5.94 -9.52 -5.04
C ALA A 114 4.48 -9.20 -5.36
N GLY A 115 3.69 -8.77 -4.36
CA GLY A 115 2.31 -8.36 -4.57
C GLY A 115 1.59 -8.00 -3.27
N ALA A 116 0.62 -7.12 -3.38
CA ALA A 116 -0.27 -6.74 -2.28
C ALA A 116 -1.57 -6.14 -2.81
N CYS A 117 -2.65 -6.24 -2.05
CA CYS A 117 -3.88 -5.51 -2.27
C CYS A 117 -3.83 -4.19 -1.51
N SER A 118 -4.17 -3.07 -2.17
CA SER A 118 -4.28 -1.77 -1.50
C SER A 118 -5.52 -1.72 -0.61
N ILE A 119 -5.36 -1.23 0.61
CA ILE A 119 -6.45 -0.95 1.56
C ILE A 119 -7.26 0.26 1.09
N ASP A 120 -6.60 1.29 0.55
CA ASP A 120 -7.22 2.52 0.03
C ASP A 120 -7.74 2.36 -1.42
N ALA A 121 -7.92 1.13 -1.91
CA ALA A 121 -8.47 0.90 -3.24
C ALA A 121 -9.92 1.43 -3.32
N GLY A 122 -10.11 2.48 -4.12
CA GLY A 122 -11.41 3.16 -4.28
C GLY A 122 -11.50 4.53 -3.60
N ALA A 123 -10.50 4.95 -2.82
CA ALA A 123 -10.42 6.34 -2.38
C ALA A 123 -10.12 7.27 -3.57
N ASP A 124 -10.76 8.45 -3.62
CA ASP A 124 -10.47 9.45 -4.62
C ASP A 124 -8.99 9.85 -4.53
N ASP A 125 -8.23 9.52 -5.58
CA ASP A 125 -6.86 9.97 -5.76
C ASP A 125 -6.81 11.34 -6.46
N PHE A 126 -5.60 11.92 -6.53
CA PHE A 126 -5.39 13.19 -7.22
C PHE A 126 -5.90 13.16 -8.68
N GLY A 127 -5.64 12.05 -9.38
CA GLY A 127 -6.00 11.90 -10.79
C GLY A 127 -7.51 11.78 -11.01
N SER A 128 -8.18 10.98 -10.20
CA SER A 128 -9.63 10.76 -10.29
C SER A 128 -10.43 11.99 -9.91
N ALA A 129 -10.00 12.72 -8.86
CA ALA A 129 -10.62 13.99 -8.48
C ALA A 129 -10.43 15.06 -9.57
N LEU A 130 -9.22 15.15 -10.15
CA LEU A 130 -8.93 16.08 -11.24
C LEU A 130 -9.73 15.74 -12.51
N ALA A 131 -9.90 14.47 -12.84
CA ALA A 131 -10.72 14.00 -13.96
C ALA A 131 -12.21 14.36 -13.80
N LYS A 132 -12.70 14.42 -12.54
CA LYS A 132 -14.04 14.90 -12.18
C LYS A 132 -14.15 16.43 -12.19
N GLY A 133 -13.05 17.16 -12.45
CA GLY A 133 -13.00 18.62 -12.41
C GLY A 133 -12.90 19.24 -11.01
N ASP A 134 -12.75 18.43 -9.98
CA ASP A 134 -12.59 18.89 -8.58
C ASP A 134 -11.11 19.13 -8.25
N VAL A 135 -10.61 20.30 -8.62
CA VAL A 135 -9.23 20.71 -8.36
C VAL A 135 -8.93 20.82 -6.86
N VAL A 136 -9.87 21.36 -6.08
CA VAL A 136 -9.69 21.52 -4.62
C VAL A 136 -9.66 20.16 -3.93
N GLY A 137 -10.58 19.27 -4.31
CA GLY A 137 -10.61 17.90 -3.82
C GLY A 137 -9.35 17.11 -4.17
N ALA A 138 -8.80 17.30 -5.39
CA ALA A 138 -7.55 16.68 -5.81
C ALA A 138 -6.37 17.07 -4.90
N PHE A 139 -6.17 18.37 -4.64
CA PHE A 139 -5.14 18.82 -3.70
C PHE A 139 -5.39 18.34 -2.27
N ALA A 140 -6.64 18.36 -1.81
CA ALA A 140 -6.99 17.86 -0.48
C ALA A 140 -6.71 16.36 -0.34
N ALA A 141 -6.99 15.55 -1.38
CA ALA A 141 -6.65 14.12 -1.43
C ALA A 141 -5.14 13.90 -1.35
N GLU A 142 -4.37 14.72 -2.10
CA GLU A 142 -2.91 14.65 -2.12
C GLU A 142 -2.29 14.98 -0.75
N PHE A 143 -2.75 16.04 -0.08
CA PHE A 143 -2.28 16.39 1.26
C PHE A 143 -2.65 15.34 2.30
N ARG A 144 -3.85 14.75 2.21
CA ARG A 144 -4.25 13.64 3.09
C ARG A 144 -3.37 12.41 2.89
N SER A 145 -3.07 12.05 1.63
CA SER A 145 -2.17 10.94 1.29
C SER A 145 -0.77 11.14 1.88
N LEU A 146 -0.20 12.35 1.73
CA LEU A 146 1.08 12.70 2.35
C LEU A 146 1.02 12.64 3.87
N GLY A 147 -0.03 13.17 4.49
CA GLY A 147 -0.25 13.13 5.94
C GLY A 147 -0.23 11.69 6.46
N LYS A 148 -1.03 10.78 5.84
CA LYS A 148 -1.03 9.36 6.18
C LYS A 148 0.38 8.72 6.09
N THR A 149 1.16 9.07 5.06
CA THR A 149 2.51 8.53 4.89
C THR A 149 3.46 9.03 5.98
N PHE A 150 3.39 10.30 6.36
CA PHE A 150 4.19 10.85 7.46
C PHE A 150 3.77 10.27 8.82
N ASP A 151 2.48 10.06 9.05
CA ASP A 151 1.94 9.47 10.28
C ASP A 151 2.34 8.00 10.42
N ALA A 152 2.53 7.29 9.29
CA ALA A 152 2.97 5.91 9.27
C ALA A 152 4.52 5.76 9.32
N LEU A 153 5.29 6.84 9.13
CA LEU A 153 6.76 6.78 9.13
C LEU A 153 7.36 6.22 10.45
N PRO A 154 6.89 6.62 11.65
CA PRO A 154 7.41 6.06 12.89
C PRO A 154 7.22 4.56 13.02
N SER A 155 6.18 3.99 12.42
CA SER A 155 5.90 2.56 12.48
C SER A 155 6.98 1.70 11.82
N ARG A 156 7.76 2.25 10.87
CA ARG A 156 8.88 1.55 10.22
C ARG A 156 10.16 1.53 11.05
N LEU A 157 10.23 2.34 12.09
CA LEU A 157 11.41 2.49 12.97
C LEU A 157 11.16 1.90 14.37
N LYS A 158 9.95 1.36 14.61
CA LYS A 158 9.58 0.77 15.89
C LYS A 158 9.91 -0.74 15.88
N ASP A 159 10.28 -1.27 17.02
CA ASP A 159 10.29 -2.71 17.25
C ASP A 159 8.85 -3.20 17.41
N TRP A 160 8.47 -4.19 16.63
CA TRP A 160 7.12 -4.71 16.58
C TRP A 160 6.97 -5.94 17.46
N ASP A 161 6.09 -5.87 18.47
CA ASP A 161 5.63 -7.06 19.20
C ASP A 161 4.25 -7.47 18.65
N ALA A 162 4.20 -8.60 17.95
CA ALA A 162 2.96 -9.10 17.35
C ALA A 162 1.86 -9.35 18.40
N ARG A 163 2.22 -9.61 19.64
CA ARG A 163 1.26 -9.83 20.75
C ARG A 163 0.39 -8.62 21.06
N GLU A 164 0.88 -7.41 20.77
CA GLU A 164 0.12 -6.17 20.98
C GLU A 164 -1.07 -6.02 20.01
N TYR A 165 -1.08 -6.81 18.92
CA TYR A 165 -2.07 -6.69 17.82
C TYR A 165 -2.94 -7.94 17.67
N LEU A 166 -2.90 -8.86 18.63
CA LEU A 166 -3.78 -10.02 18.59
C LEU A 166 -5.23 -9.60 18.68
N PRO A 167 -6.11 -10.11 17.78
CA PRO A 167 -7.54 -9.87 17.89
C PRO A 167 -8.12 -10.61 19.08
N GLU A 168 -9.32 -10.20 19.52
CA GLU A 168 -10.10 -10.99 20.48
C GLU A 168 -10.30 -12.42 19.93
N ALA A 169 -10.18 -13.40 20.77
CA ALA A 169 -10.27 -14.83 20.41
C ALA A 169 -9.30 -15.21 19.25
N ALA A 170 -8.02 -14.82 19.35
CA ALA A 170 -7.01 -15.20 18.36
C ALA A 170 -6.87 -16.74 18.30
N SER A 171 -6.90 -17.30 17.09
CA SER A 171 -6.54 -18.67 16.80
C SER A 171 -5.14 -18.74 16.19
N TYR A 172 -4.46 -19.87 16.38
CA TYR A 172 -3.10 -20.06 15.89
C TYR A 172 -3.03 -21.23 14.92
N ALA A 173 -2.34 -21.04 13.81
CA ALA A 173 -2.06 -22.11 12.86
C ALA A 173 -1.31 -23.26 13.57
N GLY A 174 -1.87 -24.44 13.55
CA GLY A 174 -1.30 -25.61 14.26
C GLY A 174 -1.41 -25.57 15.79
N GLY A 175 -2.21 -24.65 16.36
CA GLY A 175 -2.40 -24.46 17.80
C GLY A 175 -1.29 -23.65 18.46
N TYR A 176 -1.57 -23.12 19.67
CA TYR A 176 -0.57 -22.37 20.43
C TYR A 176 0.48 -23.30 21.05
N ARG A 177 1.74 -22.92 20.93
CA ARG A 177 2.89 -23.66 21.50
C ARG A 177 3.76 -22.75 22.34
N ASP A 178 3.93 -23.13 23.60
CA ASP A 178 4.77 -22.37 24.52
C ASP A 178 6.21 -22.22 24.02
N GLY A 179 6.74 -21.03 24.17
CA GLY A 179 8.13 -20.72 23.82
C GLY A 179 8.37 -20.34 22.35
N LEU A 180 7.40 -20.51 21.47
CA LEU A 180 7.52 -20.00 20.10
C LEU A 180 7.19 -18.50 20.03
N PRO A 181 7.88 -17.73 19.14
CA PRO A 181 7.55 -16.35 18.89
C PRO A 181 6.14 -16.22 18.30
N VAL A 182 5.46 -15.12 18.60
CA VAL A 182 4.15 -14.80 18.01
C VAL A 182 4.34 -14.01 16.73
N ALA A 183 3.56 -14.38 15.71
CA ALA A 183 3.42 -13.64 14.48
C ALA A 183 1.94 -13.35 14.20
N VAL A 184 1.66 -12.21 13.57
CA VAL A 184 0.29 -11.81 13.19
C VAL A 184 0.25 -11.41 11.74
N GLU A 185 -0.66 -12.01 10.98
CA GLU A 185 -0.93 -11.70 9.59
C GLU A 185 -2.24 -10.92 9.47
N VAL A 186 -2.23 -9.82 8.73
CA VAL A 186 -3.45 -9.11 8.29
C VAL A 186 -3.86 -9.67 6.95
N ILE A 187 -5.05 -10.26 6.87
CA ILE A 187 -5.53 -10.95 5.68
C ILE A 187 -6.90 -10.46 5.23
N ASP A 188 -7.14 -10.47 3.93
CA ASP A 188 -8.48 -10.44 3.34
C ASP A 188 -8.70 -11.75 2.60
N PRO A 189 -9.74 -12.54 2.95
CA PRO A 189 -10.02 -13.82 2.30
C PRO A 189 -10.20 -13.72 0.77
N GLY A 190 -10.64 -12.55 0.27
CA GLY A 190 -10.78 -12.29 -1.15
C GLY A 190 -9.48 -11.89 -1.86
N CYS A 191 -8.43 -11.47 -1.13
CA CYS A 191 -7.20 -10.98 -1.74
C CYS A 191 -6.30 -12.12 -2.22
N ARG A 192 -6.06 -12.21 -3.54
CA ARG A 192 -5.18 -13.24 -4.14
C ARG A 192 -3.77 -13.28 -3.55
N PHE A 193 -3.26 -12.13 -3.13
CA PHE A 193 -1.92 -12.03 -2.54
C PHE A 193 -1.88 -12.56 -1.11
N CYS A 194 -3.01 -12.55 -0.38
CA CYS A 194 -3.13 -13.26 0.89
C CYS A 194 -3.02 -14.77 0.66
N GLY A 195 -3.69 -15.31 -0.37
CA GLY A 195 -3.52 -16.71 -0.77
C GLY A 195 -2.08 -17.05 -1.21
N GLU A 196 -1.37 -16.12 -1.86
CA GLU A 196 0.05 -16.30 -2.20
C GLU A 196 0.93 -16.33 -0.95
N LEU A 197 0.73 -15.39 0.00
CA LEU A 197 1.48 -15.41 1.26
C LEU A 197 1.16 -16.66 2.09
N PHE A 198 -0.10 -17.08 2.15
CA PHE A 198 -0.52 -18.31 2.84
C PHE A 198 0.27 -19.53 2.32
N ARG A 199 0.33 -19.72 0.99
CA ARG A 199 1.14 -20.80 0.40
C ARG A 199 2.63 -20.69 0.66
N ASN A 200 3.16 -19.47 0.72
CA ASN A 200 4.57 -19.25 1.06
C ASN A 200 4.85 -19.62 2.51
N ILE A 201 3.93 -19.28 3.43
CA ILE A 201 3.99 -19.62 4.86
C ILE A 201 4.00 -21.15 5.05
N GLU A 202 3.10 -21.86 4.37
CA GLU A 202 3.07 -23.33 4.36
C GLU A 202 4.38 -23.91 3.81
N SER A 203 4.80 -23.43 2.64
CA SER A 203 6.02 -23.91 1.98
C SER A 203 7.29 -23.65 2.79
N ALA A 204 7.31 -22.58 3.60
CA ALA A 204 8.40 -22.24 4.47
C ALA A 204 8.41 -23.06 5.79
N GLY A 205 7.30 -23.71 6.16
CA GLY A 205 7.11 -24.28 7.48
C GLY A 205 7.06 -23.21 8.60
N PHE A 206 6.67 -21.99 8.25
CA PHE A 206 6.75 -20.83 9.14
C PHE A 206 5.89 -21.00 10.41
N ALA A 207 4.69 -21.57 10.26
CA ALA A 207 3.81 -21.87 11.37
C ALA A 207 4.36 -22.99 12.31
N ASP A 208 5.38 -23.75 11.89
CA ASP A 208 6.03 -24.74 12.76
C ASP A 208 7.00 -24.09 13.76
N GLU A 209 7.52 -22.91 13.42
CA GLU A 209 8.47 -22.15 14.24
C GLU A 209 7.85 -20.92 14.91
N HIS A 210 6.57 -20.59 14.61
CA HIS A 210 5.86 -19.41 15.13
C HIS A 210 4.44 -19.77 15.58
N ASN A 211 3.96 -19.06 16.60
CA ASN A 211 2.53 -18.97 16.90
C ASN A 211 1.90 -17.94 15.97
N LEU A 212 1.52 -18.39 14.77
CA LEU A 212 0.95 -17.53 13.75
C LEU A 212 -0.55 -17.34 13.97
N ALA A 213 -0.97 -16.12 14.23
CA ALA A 213 -2.37 -15.70 14.26
C ALA A 213 -2.69 -14.76 13.07
N TYR A 214 -3.97 -14.45 12.86
CA TYR A 214 -4.38 -13.53 11.81
C TYR A 214 -5.49 -12.57 12.27
N ILE A 215 -5.52 -11.40 11.62
CA ILE A 215 -6.61 -10.42 11.72
C ILE A 215 -7.36 -10.45 10.38
N PRO A 216 -8.65 -10.84 10.36
CA PRO A 216 -9.45 -10.75 9.15
C PRO A 216 -9.76 -9.27 8.88
N TYR A 217 -9.40 -8.81 7.67
CA TYR A 217 -9.54 -7.43 7.25
C TYR A 217 -10.20 -7.36 5.86
N PRO A 218 -11.54 -7.42 5.79
CA PRO A 218 -12.26 -7.17 4.54
C PRO A 218 -11.97 -5.77 4.02
N ILE A 219 -11.35 -5.67 2.84
CA ILE A 219 -10.93 -4.39 2.24
C ILE A 219 -12.15 -3.60 1.78
N GLY A 220 -12.18 -2.33 2.14
CA GLY A 220 -13.21 -1.37 1.76
C GLY A 220 -14.29 -1.17 2.82
N PRO A 221 -15.24 -0.26 2.56
CA PRO A 221 -16.37 -0.01 3.45
C PRO A 221 -17.34 -1.19 3.45
N ASP A 222 -17.99 -1.46 4.56
CA ASP A 222 -18.90 -2.61 4.71
C ASP A 222 -20.07 -2.59 3.71
N ALA A 223 -20.54 -1.41 3.32
CA ALA A 223 -21.59 -1.24 2.31
C ALA A 223 -21.13 -1.51 0.87
N ALA A 224 -19.80 -1.52 0.60
CA ALA A 224 -19.22 -1.72 -0.71
C ALA A 224 -17.80 -2.32 -0.57
N PRO A 225 -17.71 -3.58 -0.10
CA PRO A 225 -16.41 -4.24 0.05
C PRO A 225 -15.76 -4.47 -1.31
N LYS A 226 -14.43 -4.48 -1.34
CA LYS A 226 -13.66 -4.76 -2.56
C LYS A 226 -13.93 -6.17 -3.11
N PHE A 227 -14.11 -7.12 -2.22
CA PHE A 227 -14.44 -8.51 -2.52
C PHE A 227 -15.78 -8.84 -1.85
N THR A 228 -16.77 -9.17 -2.65
CA THR A 228 -18.19 -9.22 -2.26
C THR A 228 -18.44 -10.04 -1.00
N ASN A 229 -17.87 -11.25 -0.92
CA ASN A 229 -18.11 -12.16 0.20
C ASN A 229 -17.04 -12.12 1.30
N SER A 230 -16.00 -11.28 1.20
CA SER A 230 -14.98 -11.17 2.25
C SER A 230 -15.53 -10.78 3.63
N PRO A 231 -16.50 -9.87 3.78
CA PRO A 231 -17.11 -9.60 5.09
C PRO A 231 -17.77 -10.83 5.69
N LEU A 232 -18.62 -11.53 4.92
CA LEU A 232 -19.28 -12.75 5.35
C LEU A 232 -18.28 -13.82 5.81
N ILE A 233 -17.19 -14.01 5.04
CA ILE A 233 -16.15 -14.98 5.40
C ILE A 233 -15.46 -14.54 6.71
N ALA A 234 -15.12 -13.25 6.88
CA ALA A 234 -14.51 -12.73 8.09
C ALA A 234 -15.39 -12.94 9.33
N ASP A 235 -16.71 -12.75 9.18
CA ASP A 235 -17.67 -12.98 10.25
C ASP A 235 -17.73 -14.47 10.63
N TYR A 236 -17.79 -15.37 9.65
CA TYR A 236 -17.75 -16.83 9.90
C TYR A 236 -16.45 -17.28 10.56
N LEU A 237 -15.29 -16.82 10.07
CA LEU A 237 -13.99 -17.11 10.68
C LEU A 237 -13.96 -16.66 12.15
N THR A 238 -14.51 -15.48 12.44
CA THR A 238 -14.55 -14.92 13.80
C THR A 238 -15.53 -15.71 14.67
N ALA A 239 -16.71 -16.09 14.15
CA ALA A 239 -17.68 -16.91 14.87
C ALA A 239 -17.15 -18.28 15.23
N VAL A 240 -16.46 -18.94 14.29
CA VAL A 240 -15.80 -20.26 14.52
C VAL A 240 -14.76 -20.14 15.63
N ARG A 241 -13.88 -19.13 15.57
CA ARG A 241 -12.87 -18.89 16.65
C ARG A 241 -13.51 -18.71 18.02
N LEU A 242 -14.61 -17.96 18.10
CA LEU A 242 -15.35 -17.76 19.35
C LEU A 242 -15.98 -19.06 19.87
N THR A 243 -16.45 -19.93 18.97
CA THR A 243 -17.04 -21.22 19.33
C THR A 243 -15.98 -22.21 19.81
N GLU A 244 -14.79 -22.20 19.21
CA GLU A 244 -13.69 -23.12 19.51
C GLU A 244 -12.75 -22.59 20.64
N GLN A 245 -13.01 -21.40 21.23
CA GLN A 245 -12.09 -20.73 22.12
C GLN A 245 -11.65 -21.59 23.33
N ASP A 246 -12.54 -22.47 23.83
CA ASP A 246 -12.27 -23.35 24.97
C ASP A 246 -11.75 -24.74 24.57
N ASP A 247 -11.81 -25.09 23.27
CA ASP A 247 -11.51 -26.44 22.74
C ASP A 247 -10.71 -26.35 21.42
N VAL A 248 -9.57 -25.63 21.43
CA VAL A 248 -8.74 -25.50 20.21
C VAL A 248 -8.16 -26.85 19.84
N PRO A 249 -8.50 -27.42 18.65
CA PRO A 249 -7.91 -28.66 18.18
C PRO A 249 -6.40 -28.55 18.04
N ALA A 250 -5.67 -29.61 18.42
CA ALA A 250 -4.20 -29.64 18.33
C ALA A 250 -3.63 -29.44 16.90
N MET A 251 -4.49 -29.43 15.89
CA MET A 251 -4.16 -29.29 14.47
C MET A 251 -4.51 -27.91 13.87
N GLY A 252 -4.76 -26.90 14.71
CA GLY A 252 -5.31 -25.62 14.27
C GLY A 252 -6.84 -25.60 14.25
N GLY A 253 -7.44 -24.41 14.38
CA GLY A 253 -8.90 -24.25 14.39
C GLY A 253 -9.55 -24.53 13.03
N THR A 254 -10.87 -24.71 13.03
CA THR A 254 -11.65 -24.88 11.82
C THR A 254 -11.58 -23.62 10.93
N ASP A 255 -11.38 -22.46 11.52
CA ASP A 255 -11.14 -21.20 10.80
C ASP A 255 -9.90 -21.28 9.89
N TRP A 256 -8.79 -21.87 10.35
CA TRP A 256 -7.60 -22.09 9.52
C TRP A 256 -7.84 -23.05 8.36
N ARG A 257 -8.66 -24.11 8.57
CA ARG A 257 -9.06 -25.03 7.50
C ARG A 257 -9.94 -24.34 6.46
N ILE A 258 -10.86 -23.47 6.88
CA ILE A 258 -11.64 -22.64 5.95
C ILE A 258 -10.72 -21.75 5.11
N LEU A 259 -9.73 -21.10 5.72
CA LEU A 259 -8.74 -20.29 4.99
C LEU A 259 -7.91 -21.13 4.02
N GLU A 260 -7.50 -22.34 4.40
CA GLU A 260 -6.79 -23.28 3.52
C GLU A 260 -7.65 -23.63 2.31
N HIS A 261 -8.91 -24.00 2.50
CA HIS A 261 -9.84 -24.27 1.40
C HIS A 261 -9.96 -23.07 0.45
N ILE A 262 -10.11 -21.86 0.99
CA ILE A 262 -10.24 -20.65 0.17
C ILE A 262 -8.97 -20.36 -0.62
N PHE A 263 -7.80 -20.47 0.00
CA PHE A 263 -6.55 -20.02 -0.60
C PHE A 263 -5.83 -21.06 -1.45
N THR A 264 -6.07 -22.36 -1.20
CA THR A 264 -5.35 -23.45 -1.86
C THR A 264 -6.28 -24.42 -2.60
N GLY A 265 -7.55 -24.47 -2.23
CA GLY A 265 -8.51 -25.43 -2.76
C GLY A 265 -9.13 -25.02 -4.10
N GLU A 266 -9.61 -26.04 -4.82
CA GLU A 266 -10.36 -25.89 -6.06
C GLU A 266 -11.71 -26.61 -5.95
N ARG A 267 -12.69 -26.08 -6.64
CA ARG A 267 -14.01 -26.69 -6.81
C ARG A 267 -13.94 -27.91 -7.76
N PRO A 268 -14.95 -28.80 -7.77
CA PRO A 268 -15.00 -29.93 -8.69
C PRO A 268 -14.95 -29.54 -10.17
N ASP A 269 -15.34 -28.31 -10.51
CA ASP A 269 -15.28 -27.77 -11.87
C ASP A 269 -13.90 -27.13 -12.22
N GLY A 270 -12.93 -27.20 -11.31
CA GLY A 270 -11.57 -26.66 -11.50
C GLY A 270 -11.44 -25.17 -11.25
N VAL A 271 -12.47 -24.50 -10.75
CA VAL A 271 -12.39 -23.08 -10.36
C VAL A 271 -11.84 -22.99 -8.93
N ALA A 272 -10.80 -22.17 -8.72
CA ALA A 272 -10.30 -21.92 -7.38
C ALA A 272 -11.41 -21.33 -6.47
N TRP A 273 -11.53 -21.81 -5.24
CA TRP A 273 -12.55 -21.34 -4.29
C TRP A 273 -12.51 -19.83 -4.10
N GLN A 274 -11.33 -19.23 -4.01
CA GLN A 274 -11.19 -17.80 -3.85
C GLN A 274 -11.81 -17.01 -5.02
N ILE A 275 -11.63 -17.47 -6.26
CA ILE A 275 -12.23 -16.84 -7.45
C ILE A 275 -13.75 -17.00 -7.39
N TRP A 276 -14.24 -18.18 -7.04
CA TRP A 276 -15.67 -18.43 -6.95
C TRP A 276 -16.35 -17.53 -5.91
N PHE A 277 -15.80 -17.42 -4.71
CA PHE A 277 -16.32 -16.53 -3.66
C PHE A 277 -16.33 -15.05 -4.11
N ASN A 278 -15.32 -14.61 -4.85
CA ASN A 278 -15.19 -13.20 -5.23
C ASN A 278 -16.06 -12.81 -6.42
N GLU A 279 -16.27 -13.73 -7.40
CA GLU A 279 -16.76 -13.37 -8.73
C GLU A 279 -18.04 -14.10 -9.12
N GLN A 280 -18.38 -15.24 -8.50
CA GLN A 280 -19.45 -16.10 -8.96
C GLN A 280 -20.53 -16.36 -7.90
N ALA A 281 -20.15 -16.48 -6.63
CA ALA A 281 -21.07 -16.82 -5.56
C ALA A 281 -21.93 -15.63 -5.14
N SER A 282 -23.23 -15.84 -5.02
CA SER A 282 -24.10 -14.99 -4.21
C SER A 282 -23.76 -15.14 -2.71
N ALA A 283 -24.22 -14.22 -1.87
CA ALA A 283 -24.02 -14.31 -0.42
C ALA A 283 -24.60 -15.60 0.16
N ASP A 284 -25.80 -16.01 -0.30
CA ASP A 284 -26.47 -17.24 0.17
C ASP A 284 -25.69 -18.51 -0.24
N GLU A 285 -25.13 -18.55 -1.46
CA GLU A 285 -24.30 -19.66 -1.91
C GLU A 285 -22.97 -19.71 -1.16
N ALA A 286 -22.38 -18.56 -0.90
CA ALA A 286 -21.16 -18.45 -0.10
C ALA A 286 -21.38 -18.92 1.33
N GLU A 287 -22.48 -18.52 1.95
CA GLU A 287 -22.86 -18.96 3.29
C GLU A 287 -23.10 -20.47 3.32
N THR A 288 -23.86 -21.01 2.37
CA THR A 288 -24.09 -22.47 2.25
C THR A 288 -22.77 -23.22 2.18
N GLN A 289 -21.82 -22.76 1.39
CA GLN A 289 -20.52 -23.42 1.26
C GLN A 289 -19.70 -23.38 2.55
N LEU A 290 -19.75 -22.28 3.30
CA LEU A 290 -19.09 -22.19 4.60
C LEU A 290 -19.71 -23.18 5.61
N GLN A 291 -21.05 -23.32 5.59
CA GLN A 291 -21.77 -24.29 6.42
C GLN A 291 -21.44 -25.73 6.03
N ASP A 292 -21.31 -26.05 4.73
CA ASP A 292 -20.87 -27.36 4.26
C ASP A 292 -19.47 -27.70 4.79
N TRP A 293 -18.53 -26.75 4.79
CA TRP A 293 -17.20 -26.98 5.36
C TRP A 293 -17.22 -27.16 6.88
N LEU A 294 -18.14 -26.50 7.59
CA LEU A 294 -18.34 -26.75 9.02
C LEU A 294 -18.86 -28.20 9.24
N ALA A 295 -19.79 -28.67 8.43
CA ALA A 295 -20.26 -30.07 8.48
C ALA A 295 -19.13 -31.07 8.20
N GLU A 296 -18.30 -30.82 7.19
CA GLU A 296 -17.08 -31.60 6.89
C GLU A 296 -16.09 -31.59 8.06
N ALA A 297 -16.03 -30.49 8.78
CA ALA A 297 -15.21 -30.35 9.98
C ALA A 297 -15.76 -31.09 11.21
N GLY A 298 -17.00 -31.60 11.13
CA GLY A 298 -17.64 -32.42 12.17
C GLY A 298 -18.63 -31.66 13.04
N TYR A 299 -19.00 -30.42 12.69
CA TYR A 299 -20.07 -29.68 13.35
C TYR A 299 -21.42 -30.35 13.04
N ASP A 300 -22.26 -30.50 14.04
CA ASP A 300 -23.64 -30.96 13.79
C ASP A 300 -24.54 -29.77 13.31
N ALA A 301 -25.77 -30.09 12.92
CA ALA A 301 -26.68 -29.08 12.39
C ALA A 301 -27.07 -28.00 13.42
N ALA A 302 -27.02 -28.30 14.71
CA ALA A 302 -27.29 -27.32 15.76
C ALA A 302 -26.08 -26.38 15.92
N ASP A 303 -24.87 -26.92 15.95
CA ASP A 303 -23.63 -26.17 16.00
C ASP A 303 -23.46 -25.24 14.80
N ILE A 304 -23.78 -25.73 13.57
CA ILE A 304 -23.72 -24.91 12.36
C ILE A 304 -24.70 -23.74 12.43
N ASN A 305 -25.92 -23.98 12.91
CA ASN A 305 -26.90 -22.90 13.11
C ASN A 305 -26.45 -21.91 14.19
N ASP A 306 -25.75 -22.38 15.21
CA ASP A 306 -25.22 -21.52 16.27
C ASP A 306 -24.06 -20.64 15.75
N VAL A 307 -23.14 -21.20 14.96
CA VAL A 307 -22.10 -20.45 14.27
C VAL A 307 -22.70 -19.41 13.31
N ALA A 308 -23.69 -19.78 12.50
CA ALA A 308 -24.35 -18.85 11.57
C ALA A 308 -25.04 -17.69 12.30
N ARG A 309 -25.75 -17.97 13.40
CA ARG A 309 -26.32 -16.91 14.23
C ARG A 309 -25.26 -16.01 14.88
N LEU A 310 -24.16 -16.60 15.33
CA LEU A 310 -23.06 -15.87 15.93
C LEU A 310 -22.39 -15.00 14.89
N ALA A 311 -22.14 -15.49 13.68
CA ALA A 311 -21.58 -14.73 12.55
C ALA A 311 -22.41 -13.49 12.22
N ALA A 312 -23.74 -13.61 12.28
CA ALA A 312 -24.67 -12.51 12.04
C ALA A 312 -24.89 -11.58 13.27
N SER A 313 -24.17 -11.77 14.36
CA SER A 313 -24.37 -11.01 15.60
C SER A 313 -23.54 -9.73 15.65
N ASP A 314 -24.07 -8.72 16.37
CA ASP A 314 -23.32 -7.48 16.64
C ASP A 314 -21.97 -7.77 17.30
N ARG A 315 -21.86 -8.80 18.14
CA ARG A 315 -20.60 -9.17 18.79
C ARG A 315 -19.50 -9.51 17.78
N VAL A 316 -19.80 -10.31 16.77
CA VAL A 316 -18.84 -10.68 15.72
C VAL A 316 -18.50 -9.48 14.86
N HIS A 317 -19.51 -8.70 14.46
CA HIS A 317 -19.29 -7.47 13.70
C HIS A 317 -18.40 -6.47 14.46
N ASP A 318 -18.60 -6.33 15.78
CA ASP A 318 -17.77 -5.45 16.63
C ASP A 318 -16.31 -5.95 16.69
N ILE A 319 -16.08 -7.27 16.79
CA ILE A 319 -14.72 -7.85 16.79
C ILE A 319 -14.04 -7.64 15.44
N VAL A 320 -14.74 -7.85 14.32
CA VAL A 320 -14.20 -7.60 12.97
C VAL A 320 -13.90 -6.11 12.78
N ALA A 321 -14.80 -5.24 13.24
CA ALA A 321 -14.61 -3.79 13.20
C ALA A 321 -13.42 -3.33 14.07
N ASP A 322 -13.21 -3.94 15.26
CA ASP A 322 -12.04 -3.65 16.09
C ASP A 322 -10.74 -4.13 15.41
N GLY A 323 -10.76 -5.31 14.77
CA GLY A 323 -9.66 -5.77 13.93
C GLY A 323 -9.31 -4.76 12.82
N LYS A 324 -10.32 -4.21 12.11
CA LYS A 324 -10.12 -3.14 11.12
C LYS A 324 -9.52 -1.89 11.76
N ARG A 325 -10.01 -1.48 12.94
CA ARG A 325 -9.46 -0.35 13.70
C ARG A 325 -7.98 -0.56 14.07
N ILE A 326 -7.61 -1.76 14.57
CA ILE A 326 -6.21 -2.11 14.86
C ILE A 326 -5.35 -1.93 13.60
N VAL A 327 -5.78 -2.46 12.47
CA VAL A 327 -5.04 -2.37 11.21
C VAL A 327 -4.86 -0.93 10.74
N GLU A 328 -5.94 -0.13 10.78
CA GLU A 328 -5.94 1.23 10.23
C GLU A 328 -5.29 2.27 11.14
N GLN A 329 -5.45 2.14 12.46
CA GLN A 329 -5.05 3.17 13.43
C GLN A 329 -3.75 2.83 14.17
N GLU A 330 -3.48 1.54 14.42
CA GLU A 330 -2.34 1.10 15.21
C GLU A 330 -1.22 0.54 14.32
N ILE A 331 -1.52 -0.44 13.44
CA ILE A 331 -0.56 -1.00 12.48
C ILE A 331 -0.27 0.01 11.37
N ARG A 332 -1.29 0.71 10.88
CA ARG A 332 -1.21 1.73 9.82
C ARG A 332 -0.57 1.21 8.54
N THR A 333 -0.85 -0.04 8.20
CA THR A 333 -0.45 -0.57 6.90
C THR A 333 -1.38 -0.04 5.80
N ALA A 334 -0.85 0.08 4.59
CA ALA A 334 -1.64 0.45 3.40
C ALA A 334 -1.95 -0.76 2.51
N THR A 335 -1.50 -1.95 2.90
CA THR A 335 -1.55 -3.14 2.04
C THR A 335 -1.95 -4.40 2.82
N VAL A 336 -2.65 -5.30 2.14
CA VAL A 336 -2.91 -6.67 2.58
C VAL A 336 -2.34 -7.61 1.51
N PRO A 337 -1.66 -8.69 1.87
CA PRO A 337 -1.34 -9.08 3.23
C PRO A 337 -0.29 -8.16 3.90
N THR A 338 -0.22 -8.21 5.21
CA THR A 338 0.85 -7.63 6.01
C THR A 338 1.17 -8.58 7.15
N LEU A 339 2.44 -8.93 7.32
CA LEU A 339 2.91 -9.82 8.37
C LEU A 339 3.70 -9.03 9.42
N ILE A 340 3.40 -9.23 10.70
CA ILE A 340 4.19 -8.76 11.84
C ILE A 340 4.91 -9.98 12.40
N ALA A 341 6.22 -10.02 12.23
CA ALA A 341 7.06 -11.10 12.72
C ALA A 341 8.51 -10.61 12.91
N ASP A 342 9.29 -11.30 13.73
CA ASP A 342 10.72 -11.02 13.93
C ASP A 342 11.00 -9.53 14.24
N GLY A 343 10.18 -8.92 15.11
CA GLY A 343 10.33 -7.51 15.51
C GLY A 343 10.03 -6.48 14.41
N ALA A 344 9.51 -6.89 13.25
CA ALA A 344 9.33 -6.03 12.10
C ALA A 344 7.96 -6.16 11.41
N LEU A 345 7.57 -5.11 10.69
CA LEU A 345 6.39 -5.09 9.82
C LEU A 345 6.80 -5.40 8.38
N HIS A 346 6.17 -6.42 7.79
CA HIS A 346 6.41 -6.89 6.43
C HIS A 346 5.15 -6.70 5.57
N PRO A 347 5.00 -5.56 4.88
CA PRO A 347 3.85 -5.34 4.00
C PRO A 347 4.00 -6.11 2.68
N GLY A 348 2.89 -6.68 2.20
CA GLY A 348 2.81 -7.46 0.97
C GLY A 348 3.29 -8.91 1.14
N VAL A 349 3.37 -9.62 0.02
CA VAL A 349 3.80 -11.03 -0.01
C VAL A 349 5.26 -11.15 0.43
N VAL A 350 5.52 -11.99 1.41
CA VAL A 350 6.86 -12.35 1.88
C VAL A 350 7.28 -13.64 1.19
N SER A 351 8.50 -13.68 0.64
CA SER A 351 9.02 -14.87 -0.05
C SER A 351 9.36 -15.98 0.94
N VAL A 352 9.35 -17.22 0.45
CA VAL A 352 9.70 -18.42 1.24
C VAL A 352 11.08 -18.30 1.89
N ASP A 353 12.11 -17.89 1.13
CA ASP A 353 13.47 -17.73 1.65
C ASP A 353 13.54 -16.73 2.81
N LYS A 354 12.75 -15.64 2.72
CA LYS A 354 12.71 -14.64 3.77
C LYS A 354 11.97 -15.13 5.00
N LEU A 355 10.86 -15.87 4.84
CA LEU A 355 10.13 -16.49 5.95
C LEU A 355 11.00 -17.50 6.70
N GLN A 356 11.76 -18.35 5.99
CA GLN A 356 12.71 -19.29 6.58
C GLN A 356 13.86 -18.62 7.33
N GLY A 357 14.17 -17.37 7.02
CA GLY A 357 15.19 -16.59 7.71
C GLY A 357 14.71 -15.85 8.97
N MET A 358 13.40 -15.81 9.23
CA MET A 358 12.81 -15.24 10.45
C MET A 358 12.84 -16.27 11.56
N ARG A 359 13.36 -15.91 12.76
CA ARG A 359 13.50 -16.79 13.92
C ARG A 359 13.13 -16.06 15.20
#